data_684a32589c5ac6ff8d08513a7e58c814
#
_entry.id   684a32589c5ac6ff8d08513a7e58c814
#
_cell.length_a   1.000
_cell.length_b   1.000
_cell.length_c   1.000
_cell.angle_alpha   90.00
_cell.angle_beta   90.00
_cell.angle_gamma   90.00
#
_symmetry.space_group_name_H-M   'P 1'
#
loop_
_entity.id
_entity.type
_entity.pdbx_description
1 polymer ?
#
loop_
_entity_poly.entity_id
_entity_poly.type
_entity_poly.pdbx_seq_one_letter_code
_entity_poly.pdbx_strand_id
1 'polypeptide(L)'
;MEIKDFKVGQIVYTTDGKNIIENKVEKVGRKYVFIHTGSWEEKYEVPLPGDGDKNLYLLEAKDWGERRKLYKSKEDIFADRRVTAIRKWLFGSYGSAQRHRYSLEQLESAVRALDPDGKYKEEIENA
;
A
#
# COMPACT_ATOMS: atom_id res chain seq x y z
N MET A 1 -1.71 3.01 -10.96
CA MET A 1 -0.34 2.48 -11.10
C MET A 1 -0.37 1.28 -12.01
N GLU A 2 0.44 1.27 -13.03
CA GLU A 2 0.51 0.19 -14.01
C GLU A 2 1.94 -0.35 -14.08
N ILE A 3 2.09 -1.58 -14.61
CA ILE A 3 3.42 -2.20 -14.73
C ILE A 3 4.35 -1.36 -15.60
N LYS A 4 3.85 -0.76 -16.67
CA LYS A 4 4.63 0.13 -17.55
C LYS A 4 5.15 1.40 -16.89
N ASP A 5 4.64 1.76 -15.72
CA ASP A 5 5.10 2.92 -14.96
C ASP A 5 6.44 2.65 -14.24
N PHE A 6 6.91 1.42 -14.27
CA PHE A 6 8.17 0.99 -13.65
C PHE A 6 9.25 0.79 -14.70
N LYS A 7 10.50 1.09 -14.32
CA LYS A 7 11.67 0.95 -15.18
C LYS A 7 12.77 0.19 -14.47
N VAL A 8 13.56 -0.57 -15.21
CA VAL A 8 14.75 -1.27 -14.70
C VAL A 8 15.70 -0.23 -14.08
N GLY A 9 16.19 -0.54 -12.89
CA GLY A 9 17.06 0.35 -12.12
C GLY A 9 16.35 1.38 -11.26
N GLN A 10 15.04 1.50 -11.39
CA GLN A 10 14.23 2.40 -10.57
C GLN A 10 14.28 1.98 -9.10
N ILE A 11 14.39 2.96 -8.21
CA ILE A 11 14.31 2.72 -6.78
C ILE A 11 12.84 2.55 -6.40
N VAL A 12 12.56 1.47 -5.69
CA VAL A 12 11.24 1.13 -5.15
C VAL A 12 11.39 0.71 -3.69
N TYR A 13 10.28 0.57 -2.99
CA TYR A 13 10.31 0.33 -1.55
C TYR A 13 9.39 -0.82 -1.15
N THR A 14 9.88 -1.62 -0.21
CA THR A 14 9.07 -2.59 0.53
C THR A 14 9.13 -2.23 2.00
N THR A 15 8.29 -2.85 2.82
CA THR A 15 8.31 -2.62 4.26
C THR A 15 8.48 -3.93 5.01
N ASP A 16 9.19 -3.85 6.15
CA ASP A 16 9.30 -4.92 7.12
C ASP A 16 8.88 -4.35 8.47
N GLY A 17 7.63 -4.59 8.85
CA GLY A 17 7.03 -3.91 9.99
C GLY A 17 7.03 -2.40 9.79
N LYS A 18 7.75 -1.66 10.64
CA LYS A 18 7.90 -0.20 10.54
C LYS A 18 9.07 0.21 9.64
N ASN A 19 9.93 -0.72 9.28
CA ASN A 19 11.13 -0.42 8.49
C ASN A 19 10.79 -0.29 7.01
N ILE A 20 11.36 0.72 6.37
CA ILE A 20 11.26 0.95 4.93
C ILE A 20 12.54 0.42 4.29
N ILE A 21 12.40 -0.50 3.36
CA ILE A 21 13.52 -1.15 2.68
C ILE A 21 13.57 -0.66 1.24
N GLU A 22 14.71 -0.10 0.85
CA GLU A 22 14.97 0.35 -0.51
C GLU A 22 15.40 -0.82 -1.38
N ASN A 23 14.80 -0.92 -2.57
CA ASN A 23 15.11 -1.95 -3.56
C ASN A 23 15.25 -1.31 -4.94
N LYS A 24 15.82 -2.06 -5.89
CA LYS A 24 15.86 -1.67 -7.30
C LYS A 24 15.04 -2.63 -8.14
N VAL A 25 14.34 -2.08 -9.11
CA VAL A 25 13.67 -2.89 -10.12
C VAL A 25 14.73 -3.58 -10.97
N GLU A 26 14.67 -4.90 -11.02
CA GLU A 26 15.62 -5.71 -11.79
C GLU A 26 15.13 -6.00 -13.19
N LYS A 27 13.84 -6.24 -13.33
CA LYS A 27 13.21 -6.59 -14.59
C LYS A 27 11.76 -6.11 -14.61
N VAL A 28 11.30 -5.67 -15.76
CA VAL A 28 9.90 -5.29 -16.00
C VAL A 28 9.36 -6.15 -17.14
N GLY A 29 8.37 -6.99 -16.86
CA GLY A 29 7.65 -7.76 -17.86
C GLY A 29 6.33 -7.11 -18.24
N ARG A 30 5.47 -7.87 -18.89
CA ARG A 30 4.11 -7.39 -19.24
C ARG A 30 3.19 -7.31 -18.04
N LYS A 31 3.29 -8.28 -17.13
CA LYS A 31 2.40 -8.45 -15.99
C LYS A 31 3.08 -8.19 -14.65
N TYR A 32 4.38 -8.34 -14.58
CA TYR A 32 5.12 -8.32 -13.32
C TYR A 32 6.29 -7.36 -13.34
N VAL A 33 6.56 -6.78 -12.16
CA VAL A 33 7.81 -6.12 -11.82
C VAL A 33 8.59 -7.06 -10.92
N PHE A 34 9.88 -7.23 -11.19
CA PHE A 34 10.76 -8.14 -10.46
C PHE A 34 11.79 -7.36 -9.66
N ILE A 35 11.98 -7.79 -8.41
CA ILE A 35 13.07 -7.30 -7.55
C ILE A 35 13.79 -8.51 -6.93
N HIS A 36 15.03 -8.30 -6.50
CA HIS A 36 15.75 -9.28 -5.71
C HIS A 36 15.85 -8.83 -4.26
N THR A 37 15.57 -9.76 -3.34
CA THR A 37 15.80 -9.60 -1.90
C THR A 37 16.76 -10.70 -1.48
N GLY A 38 18.04 -10.36 -1.34
CA GLY A 38 19.08 -11.35 -1.12
C GLY A 38 19.23 -12.27 -2.33
N SER A 39 19.07 -13.58 -2.14
CA SER A 39 19.15 -14.58 -3.21
C SER A 39 17.81 -14.93 -3.85
N TRP A 40 16.73 -14.29 -3.41
CA TRP A 40 15.38 -14.58 -3.89
C TRP A 40 14.89 -13.51 -4.86
N GLU A 41 14.27 -13.96 -5.96
CA GLU A 41 13.53 -13.09 -6.85
C GLU A 41 12.08 -13.03 -6.39
N GLU A 42 11.56 -11.81 -6.26
CA GLU A 42 10.16 -11.56 -5.98
C GLU A 42 9.52 -10.87 -7.17
N LYS A 43 8.29 -11.26 -7.50
CA LYS A 43 7.52 -10.62 -8.57
C LYS A 43 6.25 -10.00 -8.01
N TYR A 44 5.91 -8.84 -8.56
CA TYR A 44 4.79 -8.02 -8.11
C TYR A 44 3.86 -7.71 -9.27
N GLU A 45 2.57 -7.67 -9.00
CA GLU A 45 1.53 -7.40 -9.99
C GLU A 45 0.56 -6.34 -9.49
N VAL A 46 -0.22 -5.77 -10.41
CA VAL A 46 -1.30 -4.86 -10.06
C VAL A 46 -2.35 -5.64 -9.26
N PRO A 47 -2.74 -5.18 -8.06
CA PRO A 47 -3.75 -5.87 -7.27
C PRO A 47 -5.09 -5.95 -8.00
N LEU A 48 -5.75 -7.09 -7.87
CA LEU A 48 -7.13 -7.24 -8.33
C LEU A 48 -8.06 -6.40 -7.44
N PRO A 49 -9.23 -5.99 -7.96
CA PRO A 49 -10.23 -5.30 -7.14
C PRO A 49 -10.55 -6.10 -5.88
N GLY A 50 -10.46 -5.45 -4.71
CA GLY A 50 -10.69 -6.08 -3.42
C GLY A 50 -9.45 -6.68 -2.75
N ASP A 51 -8.38 -6.95 -3.51
CA ASP A 51 -7.13 -7.51 -2.96
C ASP A 51 -6.16 -6.44 -2.47
N GLY A 52 -6.23 -5.25 -3.02
CA GLY A 52 -5.33 -4.18 -2.66
C GLY A 52 -5.71 -2.85 -3.30
N ASP A 53 -4.89 -1.84 -3.06
CA ASP A 53 -5.05 -0.51 -3.63
C ASP A 53 -4.08 -0.31 -4.79
N LYS A 54 -4.57 -0.47 -6.02
CA LYS A 54 -3.77 -0.33 -7.24
C LYS A 54 -3.18 1.06 -7.45
N ASN A 55 -3.64 2.08 -6.71
CA ASN A 55 -3.12 3.43 -6.80
C ASN A 55 -1.91 3.66 -5.88
N LEU A 56 -1.69 2.80 -4.90
CA LEU A 56 -0.66 2.96 -3.90
C LEU A 56 0.50 1.96 -4.00
N TYR A 57 0.24 0.73 -4.47
CA TYR A 57 1.26 -0.31 -4.48
C TYR A 57 0.97 -1.42 -5.50
N LEU A 58 2.01 -2.17 -5.83
CA LEU A 58 1.89 -3.48 -6.45
C LEU A 58 1.89 -4.54 -5.34
N LEU A 59 1.24 -5.67 -5.60
CA LEU A 59 1.13 -6.76 -4.65
C LEU A 59 1.92 -7.97 -5.11
N GLU A 60 2.63 -8.62 -4.20
CA GLU A 60 3.44 -9.79 -4.50
C GLU A 60 2.57 -10.90 -5.12
N ALA A 61 3.02 -11.45 -6.24
CA ALA A 61 2.33 -12.51 -6.95
C ALA A 61 2.78 -13.86 -6.42
N LYS A 62 2.06 -14.37 -5.44
CA LYS A 62 2.25 -15.73 -4.89
C LYS A 62 0.91 -16.29 -4.42
N ASP A 63 0.80 -17.61 -4.38
CA ASP A 63 -0.46 -18.30 -4.10
C ASP A 63 -0.70 -18.54 -2.60
N TRP A 64 0.33 -18.38 -1.77
CA TRP A 64 0.24 -18.70 -0.35
C TRP A 64 1.08 -17.76 0.49
N GLY A 65 0.72 -17.66 1.76
CA GLY A 65 1.42 -16.80 2.71
C GLY A 65 1.04 -15.33 2.58
N GLU A 66 1.71 -14.51 3.37
CA GLU A 66 1.51 -13.07 3.36
C GLU A 66 2.12 -12.45 2.10
N ARG A 67 1.34 -11.65 1.39
CA ARG A 67 1.76 -10.99 0.17
C ARG A 67 2.32 -9.60 0.50
N ARG A 68 3.56 -9.36 0.11
CA ARG A 68 4.24 -8.08 0.33
C ARG A 68 3.72 -7.03 -0.65
N LYS A 69 3.90 -5.77 -0.27
CA LYS A 69 3.54 -4.61 -1.09
C LYS A 69 4.81 -3.95 -1.61
N LEU A 70 4.81 -3.54 -2.88
CA LEU A 70 5.89 -2.79 -3.51
C LEU A 70 5.40 -1.38 -3.80
N TYR A 71 6.05 -0.40 -3.17
CA TYR A 71 5.69 1.00 -3.31
C TYR A 71 6.66 1.72 -4.23
N LYS A 72 6.12 2.59 -5.07
CA LYS A 72 6.90 3.41 -5.99
C LYS A 72 7.64 4.55 -5.30
N SER A 73 7.08 5.05 -4.19
CA SER A 73 7.64 6.15 -3.40
C SER A 73 7.36 5.96 -1.91
N LYS A 74 8.12 6.68 -1.08
CA LYS A 74 7.86 6.71 0.37
C LYS A 74 6.52 7.37 0.70
N GLU A 75 6.11 8.35 -0.10
CA GLU A 75 4.81 9.02 0.04
C GLU A 75 3.66 8.03 -0.08
N ASP A 76 3.77 7.05 -0.97
CA ASP A 76 2.76 5.99 -1.10
C ASP A 76 2.69 5.10 0.14
N ILE A 77 3.82 4.85 0.80
CA ILE A 77 3.86 4.13 2.07
C ILE A 77 3.09 4.91 3.15
N PHE A 78 3.35 6.20 3.26
CA PHE A 78 2.66 7.04 4.25
C PHE A 78 1.18 7.17 3.96
N ALA A 79 0.81 7.28 2.68
CA ALA A 79 -0.59 7.28 2.26
C ALA A 79 -1.30 5.97 2.63
N ASP A 80 -0.67 4.82 2.40
CA ASP A 80 -1.22 3.51 2.77
C ASP A 80 -1.38 3.37 4.29
N ARG A 81 -0.40 3.81 5.06
CA ARG A 81 -0.49 3.84 6.52
C ARG A 81 -1.62 4.73 7.00
N ARG A 82 -1.80 5.89 6.37
CA ARG A 82 -2.90 6.81 6.68
C ARG A 82 -4.26 6.20 6.37
N VAL A 83 -4.40 5.58 5.20
CA VAL A 83 -5.62 4.85 4.82
C VAL A 83 -5.96 3.79 5.86
N THR A 84 -4.97 2.99 6.25
CA THR A 84 -5.15 1.92 7.24
C THR A 84 -5.59 2.47 8.59
N ALA A 85 -4.96 3.56 9.05
CA ALA A 85 -5.30 4.20 10.31
C ALA A 85 -6.73 4.75 10.30
N ILE A 86 -7.14 5.43 9.24
CA ILE A 86 -8.49 5.98 9.11
C ILE A 86 -9.53 4.86 9.08
N ARG A 87 -9.29 3.81 8.31
CA ARG A 87 -10.20 2.66 8.25
C ARG A 87 -10.39 2.00 9.60
N LYS A 88 -9.30 1.81 10.33
CA LYS A 88 -9.34 1.23 11.66
C LYS A 88 -10.13 2.11 12.63
N TRP A 89 -9.96 3.41 12.54
CA TRP A 89 -10.70 4.36 13.36
C TRP A 89 -12.20 4.36 13.05
N LEU A 90 -12.58 4.37 11.75
CA LEU A 90 -13.98 4.42 11.31
C LEU A 90 -14.72 3.09 11.51
N PHE A 91 -14.08 1.98 11.24
CA PHE A 91 -14.73 0.67 11.14
C PHE A 91 -14.23 -0.34 12.16
N GLY A 92 -13.20 -0.02 12.93
CA GLY A 92 -12.59 -0.93 13.90
C GLY A 92 -12.00 -2.17 13.24
N SER A 93 -11.96 -3.28 13.98
CA SER A 93 -11.42 -4.53 13.46
C SER A 93 -12.25 -5.15 12.33
N TYR A 94 -13.50 -4.77 12.20
CA TYR A 94 -14.37 -5.20 11.11
C TYR A 94 -14.11 -4.43 9.81
N GLY A 95 -13.33 -3.38 9.87
CA GLY A 95 -12.96 -2.57 8.71
C GLY A 95 -12.15 -3.32 7.67
N SER A 96 -11.59 -4.49 7.98
CA SER A 96 -10.85 -5.31 7.03
C SER A 96 -11.67 -5.72 5.81
N ALA A 97 -12.98 -5.94 5.98
CA ALA A 97 -13.89 -6.24 4.87
C ALA A 97 -14.14 -5.04 3.95
N GLN A 98 -13.86 -3.83 4.43
CA GLN A 98 -14.07 -2.56 3.72
C GLN A 98 -12.76 -1.92 3.24
N ARG A 99 -11.60 -2.52 3.53
CA ARG A 99 -10.30 -1.88 3.43
C ARG A 99 -9.92 -1.34 2.05
N HIS A 100 -10.49 -1.86 0.97
CA HIS A 100 -10.16 -1.42 -0.39
C HIS A 100 -11.35 -0.74 -1.10
N ARG A 101 -12.40 -0.45 -0.36
CA ARG A 101 -13.64 0.10 -0.90
C ARG A 101 -13.58 1.61 -1.11
N TYR A 102 -12.80 2.31 -0.29
CA TYR A 102 -12.74 3.77 -0.27
C TYR A 102 -11.35 4.28 -0.56
N SER A 103 -11.25 5.36 -1.33
CA SER A 103 -9.99 6.06 -1.59
C SER A 103 -9.54 6.86 -0.37
N LEU A 104 -8.25 7.25 -0.35
CA LEU A 104 -7.73 8.14 0.70
C LEU A 104 -8.52 9.45 0.74
N GLU A 105 -8.84 10.04 -0.42
CA GLU A 105 -9.62 11.27 -0.50
C GLU A 105 -11.01 11.12 0.13
N GLN A 106 -11.68 10.01 -0.15
CA GLN A 106 -12.99 9.72 0.45
C GLN A 106 -12.88 9.55 1.96
N LEU A 107 -11.86 8.84 2.44
CA LEU A 107 -11.62 8.63 3.86
C LEU A 107 -11.28 9.94 4.58
N GLU A 108 -10.44 10.78 4.00
CA GLU A 108 -10.12 12.10 4.57
C GLU A 108 -11.37 13.02 4.61
N SER A 109 -12.22 12.94 3.59
CA SER A 109 -13.49 13.67 3.58
C SER A 109 -14.43 13.22 4.70
N ALA A 110 -14.50 11.91 4.95
CA ALA A 110 -15.28 11.35 6.05
C ALA A 110 -14.74 11.81 7.41
N VAL A 111 -13.41 11.81 7.59
CA VAL A 111 -12.79 12.31 8.82
C VAL A 111 -13.13 13.79 9.04
N ARG A 112 -13.01 14.62 8.01
CA ARG A 112 -13.37 16.05 8.13
C ARG A 112 -14.85 16.26 8.49
N ALA A 113 -15.74 15.43 7.96
CA ALA A 113 -17.18 15.51 8.24
C ALA A 113 -17.49 15.08 9.67
N LEU A 114 -16.82 14.06 10.19
CA LEU A 114 -17.06 13.49 11.53
C LEU A 114 -16.25 14.16 12.62
N ASP A 115 -15.12 14.75 12.29
CA ASP A 115 -14.19 15.39 13.21
C ASP A 115 -13.67 16.71 12.62
N PRO A 116 -14.57 17.72 12.41
CA PRO A 116 -14.18 18.98 11.76
C PRO A 116 -13.14 19.77 12.53
N ASP A 117 -13.07 19.61 13.85
CA ASP A 117 -12.15 20.34 14.73
C ASP A 117 -10.80 19.60 14.94
N GLY A 118 -10.64 18.41 14.37
CA GLY A 118 -9.43 17.60 14.52
C GLY A 118 -9.24 17.01 15.92
N LYS A 119 -10.32 16.83 16.68
CA LYS A 119 -10.32 16.32 18.04
C LYS A 119 -9.71 14.92 18.16
N TYR A 120 -9.95 14.06 17.18
CA TYR A 120 -9.49 12.66 17.16
C TYR A 120 -8.26 12.44 16.29
N LYS A 121 -7.60 13.50 15.85
CA LYS A 121 -6.44 13.41 14.95
C LYS A 121 -5.36 12.49 15.50
N GLU A 122 -4.99 12.67 16.77
CA GLU A 122 -3.97 11.86 17.43
C GLU A 122 -4.40 10.40 17.56
N GLU A 123 -5.66 10.16 17.89
CA GLU A 123 -6.24 8.81 17.98
C GLU A 123 -6.17 8.09 16.63
N ILE A 124 -6.48 8.80 15.53
CA ILE A 124 -6.40 8.24 14.18
C ILE A 124 -4.95 7.89 13.85
N GLU A 125 -4.01 8.78 14.11
CA GLU A 125 -2.59 8.58 13.82
C GLU A 125 -1.98 7.41 14.61
N ASN A 126 -2.50 7.12 15.81
CA ASN A 126 -2.03 6.04 16.68
C ASN A 126 -2.82 4.73 16.52
N ALA A 127 -3.77 4.71 15.63
CA ALA A 127 -4.62 3.53 15.41
C ALA A 127 -3.89 2.35 14.77
#